data_792ec5b0c8532c636fa1fafb49bcb850
#
_entry.id   792ec5b0c8532c636fa1fafb49bcb850
#
_cell.length_a   1.000
_cell.length_b   1.000
_cell.length_c   1.000
_cell.angle_alpha   90.00
_cell.angle_beta   90.00
_cell.angle_gamma   90.00
#
_symmetry.space_group_name_H-M   'P 1'
#
loop_
_entity.id
_entity.type
_entity.pdbx_description
1 polymer ?
#
loop_
_entity_poly.entity_id
_entity_poly.type
_entity_poly.pdbx_seq_one_letter_code
_entity_poly.pdbx_strand_id
1 'polypeptide(L)'
;MILSIVIPNNPSDADCEAVLKPLLAYNTARVGDPRFHPVAILLADETGNHVGGLWGKCAYDWLFVDLLAVPEEHRGENYGRTLMEQAEEIARANGCVGIWLDTYEFQARGFYEKLGFEVFGTLDDHPVGQKKFFLRKRF
;
A
#
# COMPACT_ATOMS: atom_id res chain seq x y z
N MET A 1 -9.96 -35.04 -12.63
CA MET A 1 -9.70 -34.68 -11.23
C MET A 1 -10.89 -33.89 -10.68
N ILE A 2 -11.41 -34.31 -9.54
CA ILE A 2 -12.52 -33.62 -8.88
C ILE A 2 -11.95 -32.77 -7.76
N LEU A 3 -12.35 -31.51 -7.73
CA LEU A 3 -11.96 -30.58 -6.67
C LEU A 3 -13.08 -30.47 -5.64
N SER A 4 -12.72 -30.25 -4.39
CA SER A 4 -13.68 -29.98 -3.33
C SER A 4 -13.49 -28.57 -2.78
N ILE A 5 -14.56 -28.01 -2.21
CA ILE A 5 -14.52 -26.69 -1.58
C ILE A 5 -14.25 -26.88 -0.09
N VAL A 6 -13.21 -26.22 0.40
CA VAL A 6 -12.80 -26.29 1.81
C VAL A 6 -12.77 -24.89 2.39
N ILE A 7 -13.39 -24.71 3.55
CA ILE A 7 -13.40 -23.42 4.26
C ILE A 7 -12.67 -23.64 5.58
N PRO A 8 -11.39 -23.23 5.70
CA PRO A 8 -10.64 -23.41 6.96
C PRO A 8 -11.18 -22.48 8.05
N ASN A 9 -11.20 -22.98 9.29
CA ASN A 9 -11.63 -22.15 10.43
C ASN A 9 -10.63 -21.04 10.75
N ASN A 10 -9.34 -21.30 10.56
CA ASN A 10 -8.27 -20.35 10.84
C ASN A 10 -7.37 -20.24 9.61
N PRO A 11 -7.71 -19.36 8.65
CA PRO A 11 -6.87 -19.15 7.47
C PRO A 11 -5.43 -18.80 7.84
N SER A 12 -4.48 -19.39 7.13
CA SER A 12 -3.04 -19.26 7.39
C SER A 12 -2.31 -18.66 6.18
N ASP A 13 -1.04 -18.30 6.39
CA ASP A 13 -0.18 -17.86 5.30
C ASP A 13 -0.03 -18.94 4.22
N ALA A 14 0.01 -20.20 4.63
CA ALA A 14 0.07 -21.32 3.69
C ALA A 14 -1.18 -21.40 2.81
N ASP A 15 -2.34 -21.08 3.36
CA ASP A 15 -3.58 -21.00 2.59
C ASP A 15 -3.51 -19.89 1.55
N CYS A 16 -2.97 -18.73 1.95
CA CYS A 16 -2.76 -17.60 1.04
C CYS A 16 -1.80 -17.98 -0.10
N GLU A 17 -0.70 -18.64 0.22
CA GLU A 17 0.27 -19.09 -0.77
C GLU A 17 -0.32 -20.08 -1.75
N ALA A 18 -1.18 -20.97 -1.27
CA ALA A 18 -1.86 -21.95 -2.12
C ALA A 18 -2.77 -21.29 -3.16
N VAL A 19 -3.36 -20.16 -2.82
CA VAL A 19 -4.17 -19.35 -3.76
C VAL A 19 -3.27 -18.53 -4.69
N LEU A 20 -2.21 -17.94 -4.14
CA LEU A 20 -1.30 -17.08 -4.91
C LEU A 20 -0.56 -17.86 -6.00
N LYS A 21 -0.14 -19.06 -5.73
CA LYS A 21 0.71 -19.84 -6.65
C LYS A 21 0.13 -19.97 -8.06
N PRO A 22 -1.09 -20.46 -8.26
CA PRO A 22 -1.65 -20.55 -9.62
C PRO A 22 -1.94 -19.17 -10.22
N LEU A 23 -2.31 -18.18 -9.39
CA LEU A 23 -2.56 -16.82 -9.87
C LEU A 23 -1.27 -16.19 -10.39
N LEU A 24 -0.19 -16.29 -9.63
CA LEU A 24 1.10 -15.75 -10.02
C LEU A 24 1.62 -16.41 -11.31
N ALA A 25 1.46 -17.72 -11.43
CA ALA A 25 1.84 -18.44 -12.64
C ALA A 25 1.06 -17.94 -13.86
N TYR A 26 -0.25 -17.74 -13.71
CA TYR A 26 -1.09 -17.21 -14.76
C TYR A 26 -0.66 -15.78 -15.15
N ASN A 27 -0.48 -14.92 -14.16
CA ASN A 27 -0.11 -13.52 -14.39
C ASN A 27 1.26 -13.40 -15.06
N THR A 28 2.23 -14.18 -14.62
CA THR A 28 3.58 -14.18 -15.17
C THR A 28 3.59 -14.63 -16.63
N ALA A 29 2.77 -15.63 -16.96
CA ALA A 29 2.62 -16.08 -18.33
C ALA A 29 2.00 -15.02 -19.26
N ARG A 30 1.20 -14.11 -18.70
CA ARG A 30 0.50 -13.06 -19.48
C ARG A 30 1.30 -11.78 -19.62
N VAL A 31 1.91 -11.30 -18.54
CA VAL A 31 2.53 -9.98 -18.49
C VAL A 31 3.97 -9.98 -17.98
N GLY A 32 4.53 -11.16 -17.71
CA GLY A 32 5.89 -11.28 -17.22
C GLY A 32 6.00 -11.11 -15.70
N ASP A 33 7.23 -10.94 -15.23
CA ASP A 33 7.54 -10.78 -13.81
C ASP A 33 6.86 -9.54 -13.25
N PRO A 34 6.16 -9.65 -12.11
CA PRO A 34 5.59 -8.47 -11.44
C PRO A 34 6.65 -7.49 -10.95
N ARG A 35 7.90 -7.90 -10.85
CA ARG A 35 9.00 -7.12 -10.28
C ARG A 35 8.66 -6.64 -8.87
N PHE A 36 8.19 -7.59 -8.08
CA PHE A 36 7.80 -7.34 -6.69
C PHE A 36 8.99 -6.85 -5.86
N HIS A 37 8.79 -5.75 -5.16
CA HIS A 37 9.78 -5.18 -4.26
C HIS A 37 9.07 -4.61 -3.03
N PRO A 38 9.27 -5.21 -1.84
CA PRO A 38 8.69 -4.65 -0.62
C PRO A 38 9.36 -3.33 -0.27
N VAL A 39 8.59 -2.38 0.26
CA VAL A 39 9.07 -1.05 0.62
C VAL A 39 8.76 -0.77 2.07
N ALA A 40 9.78 -0.40 2.83
CA ALA A 40 9.64 0.06 4.20
C ALA A 40 10.49 1.30 4.41
N ILE A 41 9.88 2.36 4.95
CA ILE A 41 10.59 3.58 5.32
C ILE A 41 10.17 3.86 6.76
N LEU A 42 11.11 3.74 7.69
CA LEU A 42 10.79 3.72 9.10
C LEU A 42 11.18 5.01 9.80
N LEU A 43 10.37 5.41 10.76
CA LEU A 43 10.72 6.48 11.70
C LEU A 43 11.28 5.83 12.96
N ALA A 44 12.46 6.23 13.36
CA ALA A 44 13.12 5.71 14.55
C ALA A 44 13.23 6.81 15.61
N ASP A 45 13.02 6.45 16.88
CA ASP A 45 13.24 7.37 17.98
C ASP A 45 14.74 7.42 18.36
N GLU A 46 15.06 8.20 19.39
CA GLU A 46 16.45 8.40 19.83
C GLU A 46 17.13 7.12 20.31
N THR A 47 16.35 6.12 20.73
CA THR A 47 16.89 4.83 21.19
C THR A 47 16.95 3.80 20.09
N GLY A 48 16.56 4.18 18.86
CA GLY A 48 16.55 3.28 17.70
C GLY A 48 15.29 2.44 17.55
N ASN A 49 14.27 2.65 18.38
CA ASN A 49 13.00 1.96 18.25
C ASN A 49 12.22 2.51 17.05
N HIS A 50 11.62 1.62 16.27
CA HIS A 50 10.78 2.03 15.15
C HIS A 50 9.40 2.38 15.67
N VAL A 51 8.96 3.61 15.43
CA VAL A 51 7.73 4.16 16.03
C VAL A 51 6.68 4.55 15.01
N GLY A 52 6.97 4.37 13.74
CA GLY A 52 6.06 4.69 12.65
C GLY A 52 6.78 4.56 11.33
N GLY A 53 6.17 5.09 10.27
CA GLY A 53 6.76 5.06 8.94
C GLY A 53 5.77 4.71 7.85
N LEU A 54 6.29 4.15 6.78
CA LEU A 54 5.54 3.76 5.60
C LEU A 54 5.85 2.31 5.25
N TRP A 55 4.82 1.55 4.90
CA TRP A 55 4.94 0.18 4.42
C TRP A 55 4.18 0.04 3.12
N GLY A 56 4.79 -0.60 2.14
CA GLY A 56 4.14 -0.79 0.86
C GLY A 56 4.90 -1.77 -0.01
N LYS A 57 4.61 -1.73 -1.30
CA LYS A 57 5.26 -2.61 -2.27
C LYS A 57 5.22 -2.02 -3.66
N CYS A 58 6.24 -2.30 -4.45
CA CYS A 58 6.22 -2.12 -5.89
C CYS A 58 5.83 -3.45 -6.54
N ALA A 59 4.89 -3.42 -7.45
CA ALA A 59 4.50 -4.56 -8.28
C ALA A 59 3.72 -4.05 -9.47
N TYR A 60 3.91 -4.68 -10.63
CA TYR A 60 3.21 -4.32 -11.86
C TYR A 60 3.27 -2.82 -12.16
N ASP A 61 4.47 -2.25 -12.01
CA ASP A 61 4.82 -0.87 -12.36
C ASP A 61 4.20 0.22 -11.49
N TRP A 62 3.63 -0.13 -10.35
CA TRP A 62 3.07 0.83 -9.39
C TRP A 62 3.59 0.54 -7.99
N LEU A 63 3.82 1.60 -7.21
CA LEU A 63 4.03 1.47 -5.77
C LEU A 63 2.69 1.63 -5.07
N PHE A 64 2.31 0.62 -4.29
CA PHE A 64 1.14 0.70 -3.42
C PHE A 64 1.59 1.02 -2.01
N VAL A 65 1.07 2.10 -1.42
CA VAL A 65 1.28 2.43 -0.02
C VAL A 65 0.17 1.77 0.79
N ASP A 66 0.53 0.73 1.53
CA ASP A 66 -0.42 -0.02 2.35
C ASP A 66 -0.67 0.67 3.70
N LEU A 67 0.41 1.11 4.35
CA LEU A 67 0.35 1.73 5.67
C LEU A 67 1.21 2.99 5.71
N LEU A 68 0.70 4.04 6.35
CA LEU A 68 1.44 5.26 6.65
C LEU A 68 1.02 5.74 8.03
N ALA A 69 1.97 5.85 8.94
CA ALA A 69 1.68 6.28 10.30
C ALA A 69 2.81 7.15 10.86
N VAL A 70 2.43 8.31 11.40
CA VAL A 70 3.31 9.19 12.16
C VAL A 70 2.75 9.25 13.57
N PRO A 71 3.59 9.05 14.62
CA PRO A 71 3.12 9.17 16.00
C PRO A 71 2.44 10.51 16.24
N GLU A 72 1.37 10.49 17.03
CA GLU A 72 0.55 11.68 17.29
C GLU A 72 1.39 12.88 17.77
N GLU A 73 2.34 12.64 18.67
CA GLU A 73 3.21 13.67 19.25
C GLU A 73 4.17 14.29 18.23
N HIS A 74 4.34 13.67 17.07
CA HIS A 74 5.21 14.16 16.00
C HIS A 74 4.45 14.66 14.78
N ARG A 75 3.13 14.74 14.85
CA ARG A 75 2.32 15.28 13.76
C ARG A 75 2.55 16.79 13.63
N GLY A 76 2.46 17.29 12.41
CA GLY A 76 2.73 18.71 12.13
C GLY A 76 4.21 19.03 11.92
N GLU A 77 5.09 18.04 11.94
CA GLU A 77 6.54 18.22 11.75
C GLU A 77 7.01 17.78 10.35
N ASN A 78 6.07 17.58 9.42
CA ASN A 78 6.33 17.18 8.03
C ASN A 78 6.88 15.76 7.83
N TYR A 79 6.82 14.89 8.81
CA TYR A 79 7.30 13.51 8.64
C TYR A 79 6.50 12.74 7.60
N GLY A 80 5.18 12.90 7.57
CA GLY A 80 4.33 12.24 6.57
C GLY A 80 4.71 12.63 5.16
N ARG A 81 4.96 13.91 4.93
CA ARG A 81 5.41 14.42 3.64
C ARG A 81 6.75 13.83 3.25
N THR A 82 7.71 13.82 4.17
CA THR A 82 9.04 13.26 3.93
C THR A 82 8.97 11.78 3.57
N LEU A 83 8.13 11.02 4.29
CA LEU A 83 7.92 9.59 3.99
C LEU A 83 7.37 9.40 2.58
N MET A 84 6.40 10.19 2.17
CA MET A 84 5.82 10.09 0.83
C MET A 84 6.81 10.53 -0.26
N GLU A 85 7.65 11.53 0.00
CA GLU A 85 8.70 11.95 -0.93
C GLU A 85 9.74 10.84 -1.11
N GLN A 86 10.15 10.18 -0.03
CA GLN A 86 11.07 9.03 -0.10
C GLN A 86 10.44 7.86 -0.85
N ALA A 87 9.14 7.63 -0.65
CA ALA A 87 8.42 6.59 -1.39
C ALA A 87 8.42 6.89 -2.89
N GLU A 88 8.25 8.14 -3.28
CA GLU A 88 8.30 8.52 -4.70
C GLU A 88 9.68 8.27 -5.29
N GLU A 89 10.76 8.59 -4.58
CA GLU A 89 12.12 8.31 -5.03
C GLU A 89 12.34 6.81 -5.23
N ILE A 90 11.88 5.99 -4.29
CA ILE A 90 11.97 4.53 -4.39
C ILE A 90 11.16 4.02 -5.58
N ALA A 91 9.95 4.52 -5.77
CA ALA A 91 9.09 4.12 -6.88
C ALA A 91 9.75 4.42 -8.22
N ARG A 92 10.30 5.63 -8.39
CA ARG A 92 10.99 6.03 -9.62
C ARG A 92 12.23 5.18 -9.86
N ALA A 93 13.02 4.92 -8.82
CA ALA A 93 14.21 4.08 -8.93
C ALA A 93 13.89 2.64 -9.33
N ASN A 94 12.70 2.15 -8.99
CA ASN A 94 12.24 0.82 -9.36
C ASN A 94 11.44 0.79 -10.68
N GLY A 95 11.42 1.90 -11.41
CA GLY A 95 10.76 1.96 -12.71
C GLY A 95 9.24 2.04 -12.65
N CYS A 96 8.67 2.37 -11.48
CA CYS A 96 7.23 2.55 -11.34
C CYS A 96 6.76 3.80 -12.07
N VAL A 97 5.52 3.76 -12.57
CA VAL A 97 4.91 4.87 -13.28
C VAL A 97 4.08 5.77 -12.37
N GLY A 98 3.87 5.36 -11.14
CA GLY A 98 3.10 6.13 -10.18
C GLY A 98 2.98 5.43 -8.84
N ILE A 99 2.26 6.08 -7.93
CA ILE A 99 1.92 5.58 -6.60
C ILE A 99 0.42 5.59 -6.45
N TRP A 100 -0.14 4.57 -5.82
CA TRP A 100 -1.53 4.57 -5.44
C TRP A 100 -1.69 4.12 -3.99
N LEU A 101 -2.81 4.49 -3.39
CA LEU A 101 -3.12 4.18 -2.01
C LEU A 101 -4.61 4.31 -1.77
N ASP A 102 -5.04 3.89 -0.60
CA ASP A 102 -6.38 4.16 -0.12
C ASP A 102 -6.32 4.81 1.26
N THR A 103 -7.35 5.60 1.59
CA THR A 103 -7.48 6.25 2.88
C THR A 103 -8.95 6.36 3.25
N TYR A 104 -9.24 6.25 4.54
CA TYR A 104 -10.60 6.40 5.03
C TYR A 104 -10.98 7.88 5.15
N GLU A 105 -12.29 8.16 5.06
CA GLU A 105 -12.81 9.52 5.21
C GLU A 105 -12.38 10.18 6.52
N PHE A 106 -12.27 9.39 7.60
CA PHE A 106 -11.84 9.90 8.91
C PHE A 106 -10.31 10.07 9.04
N GLN A 107 -9.55 9.78 7.98
CA GLN A 107 -8.10 9.94 7.96
C GLN A 107 -7.69 11.23 7.25
N ALA A 108 -6.83 11.16 6.24
CA ALA A 108 -6.09 12.32 5.75
C ALA A 108 -6.14 12.51 4.23
N ARG A 109 -7.32 12.39 3.61
CA ARG A 109 -7.47 12.59 2.17
C ARG A 109 -6.82 13.89 1.70
N GLY A 110 -7.07 15.01 2.41
CA GLY A 110 -6.53 16.31 2.03
C GLY A 110 -5.01 16.37 2.05
N PHE A 111 -4.39 15.61 2.95
CA PHE A 111 -2.93 15.49 3.01
C PHE A 111 -2.38 14.96 1.67
N TYR A 112 -2.97 13.89 1.15
CA TYR A 112 -2.52 13.30 -0.10
C TYR A 112 -2.83 14.20 -1.30
N GLU A 113 -3.96 14.86 -1.31
CA GLU A 113 -4.31 15.79 -2.38
C GLU A 113 -3.29 16.94 -2.48
N LYS A 114 -2.80 17.43 -1.36
CA LYS A 114 -1.74 18.45 -1.34
C LYS A 114 -0.42 17.95 -1.90
N LEU A 115 -0.20 16.65 -1.88
CA LEU A 115 0.99 16.03 -2.47
C LEU A 115 0.84 15.69 -3.95
N GLY A 116 -0.30 16.04 -4.55
CA GLY A 116 -0.56 15.82 -5.97
C GLY A 116 -1.33 14.57 -6.30
N PHE A 117 -1.89 13.89 -5.30
CA PHE A 117 -2.75 12.74 -5.52
C PHE A 117 -4.15 13.16 -5.90
N GLU A 118 -4.80 12.35 -6.73
CA GLU A 118 -6.20 12.54 -7.11
C GLU A 118 -7.02 11.31 -6.74
N VAL A 119 -8.26 11.55 -6.33
CA VAL A 119 -9.20 10.46 -6.06
C VAL A 119 -9.66 9.87 -7.38
N PHE A 120 -9.51 8.57 -7.54
CA PHE A 120 -10.01 7.87 -8.72
C PHE A 120 -11.09 6.83 -8.41
N GLY A 121 -11.44 6.66 -7.15
CA GLY A 121 -12.50 5.75 -6.75
C GLY A 121 -12.94 6.00 -5.31
N THR A 122 -14.16 5.60 -5.00
CA THR A 122 -14.75 5.75 -3.67
C THR A 122 -15.56 4.52 -3.35
N LEU A 123 -15.43 4.03 -2.12
CA LEU A 123 -16.24 2.94 -1.60
C LEU A 123 -17.05 3.47 -0.43
N ASP A 124 -18.39 3.40 -0.55
CA ASP A 124 -19.29 3.82 0.52
C ASP A 124 -19.36 2.75 1.61
N ASP A 125 -19.70 3.19 2.83
CA ASP A 125 -19.91 2.30 3.96
C ASP A 125 -18.72 1.43 4.32
N HIS A 126 -17.54 2.05 4.37
CA HIS A 126 -16.30 1.39 4.73
C HIS A 126 -15.54 2.25 5.76
N PRO A 127 -15.85 2.16 7.07
CA PRO A 127 -17.01 1.47 7.70
C PRO A 127 -18.34 2.16 7.41
N VAL A 128 -19.44 1.53 7.84
CA VAL A 128 -20.78 2.08 7.63
C VAL A 128 -20.86 3.54 8.06
N GLY A 129 -21.40 4.40 7.20
CA GLY A 129 -21.48 5.83 7.44
C GLY A 129 -20.23 6.62 7.05
N GLN A 130 -19.17 5.95 6.62
CA GLN A 130 -17.91 6.55 6.20
C GLN A 130 -17.55 6.08 4.80
N LYS A 131 -16.71 6.83 4.13
CA LYS A 131 -16.22 6.47 2.79
C LYS A 131 -14.76 6.04 2.86
N LYS A 132 -14.36 5.22 1.91
CA LYS A 132 -12.96 4.93 1.64
C LYS A 132 -12.63 5.50 0.26
N PHE A 133 -11.55 6.24 0.17
CA PHE A 133 -11.09 6.86 -1.08
C PHE A 133 -9.86 6.14 -1.61
N PHE A 134 -9.82 5.98 -2.93
CA PHE A 134 -8.66 5.44 -3.63
C PHE A 134 -8.02 6.57 -4.41
N LEU A 135 -6.73 6.80 -4.16
CA LEU A 135 -6.00 7.94 -4.71
C LEU A 135 -4.78 7.45 -5.48
N ARG A 136 -4.39 8.22 -6.48
CA ARG A 136 -3.19 7.94 -7.27
C ARG A 136 -2.43 9.21 -7.58
N LYS A 137 -1.13 9.05 -7.79
CA LYS A 137 -0.27 10.09 -8.36
C LYS A 137 0.55 9.43 -9.46
N ARG A 138 0.30 9.82 -10.70
CA ARG A 138 1.08 9.35 -11.84
C ARG A 138 2.25 10.29 -12.07
N PHE A 139 3.42 9.69 -12.30
CA PHE A 139 4.64 10.47 -12.54
C PHE A 139 4.70 11.05 -13.94
#